data_c0cd9a53ee48ef55b9abe7acc52bfca5
#
_entry.id   c0cd9a53ee48ef55b9abe7acc52bfca5
#
_cell.length_a   1.000
_cell.length_b   1.000
_cell.length_c   1.000
_cell.angle_alpha   90.00
_cell.angle_beta   90.00
_cell.angle_gamma   90.00
#
_symmetry.space_group_name_H-M   'P 1'
#
loop_
_entity.id
_entity.type
_entity.pdbx_description
1 polymer ?
#
loop_
_entity_poly.entity_id
_entity_poly.type
_entity_poly.pdbx_seq_one_letter_code
_entity_poly.pdbx_strand_id
1 'polypeptide(L)'
;FLICKEAYVHSLICYKDNTVSLNCFNNDMLITLIKPLSFIYNIKPLKINNNYLDVKNLSLIVPKDNRFKIFKYYNEIIKFDHYEQILFMIINNSAHNLYLSNKLNYNDIVDYIMLEIKKHQIKDNLRSIDSILKFISKINKYYKSNV
;
A
#
# COMPACT_ATOMS: atom_id res chain seq x y z
N PHE A 1 10.81 0.61 -8.20
CA PHE A 1 10.79 0.87 -6.75
C PHE A 1 12.13 1.38 -6.28
N LEU A 2 12.09 2.30 -5.32
CA LEU A 2 13.27 2.81 -4.64
C LEU A 2 13.04 2.73 -3.13
N ILE A 3 14.08 2.41 -2.39
CA ILE A 3 14.07 2.43 -0.93
C ILE A 3 14.77 3.70 -0.48
N CYS A 4 14.07 4.55 0.27
CA CYS A 4 14.65 5.68 0.97
C CYS A 4 14.92 5.26 2.42
N LYS A 5 16.19 5.14 2.82
CA LYS A 5 16.54 4.70 4.18
C LYS A 5 16.07 5.68 5.25
N GLU A 6 16.06 6.95 4.92
CA GLU A 6 15.65 8.04 5.80
C GLU A 6 14.12 8.10 5.96
N ALA A 7 13.36 7.29 5.17
CA ALA A 7 11.89 7.28 5.12
C ALA A 7 11.26 8.67 4.89
N TYR A 8 12.01 9.59 4.26
CA TYR A 8 11.62 10.98 4.05
C TYR A 8 10.93 11.19 2.70
N VAL A 9 11.29 10.40 1.69
CA VAL A 9 10.65 10.43 0.36
C VAL A 9 9.46 9.47 0.38
N HIS A 10 8.25 10.02 0.22
CA HIS A 10 7.00 9.25 0.27
C HIS A 10 6.43 8.95 -1.11
N SER A 11 6.69 9.80 -2.09
CA SER A 11 6.36 9.51 -3.49
C SER A 11 7.34 10.18 -4.44
N LEU A 12 7.51 9.55 -5.61
CA LEU A 12 8.28 10.06 -6.73
C LEU A 12 7.41 9.93 -7.98
N ILE A 13 7.24 11.03 -8.69
CA ILE A 13 6.48 11.08 -9.94
C ILE A 13 7.41 11.45 -11.06
N CYS A 14 7.56 10.56 -12.03
CA CYS A 14 8.28 10.82 -13.27
C CYS A 14 7.29 11.28 -14.35
N TYR A 15 7.50 12.44 -14.92
CA TYR A 15 6.67 12.97 -15.99
C TYR A 15 7.22 12.54 -17.36
N LYS A 16 6.38 12.68 -18.40
CA LYS A 16 6.74 12.32 -19.79
C LYS A 16 7.84 13.22 -20.38
N ASP A 17 8.02 14.40 -19.82
CA ASP A 17 9.09 15.36 -20.19
C ASP A 17 10.42 15.10 -19.48
N ASN A 18 10.55 13.95 -18.79
CA ASN A 18 11.69 13.55 -17.97
C ASN A 18 11.91 14.40 -16.70
N THR A 19 10.97 15.27 -16.33
CA THR A 19 11.04 15.92 -15.02
C THR A 19 10.59 14.96 -13.92
N VAL A 20 11.06 15.20 -12.70
CA VAL A 20 10.74 14.37 -11.53
C VAL A 20 10.29 15.25 -10.38
N SER A 21 9.14 14.94 -9.79
CA SER A 21 8.68 15.54 -8.55
C SER A 21 8.85 14.57 -7.39
N LEU A 22 9.40 15.05 -6.30
CA LEU A 22 9.52 14.31 -5.03
C LEU A 22 8.57 14.90 -4.01
N ASN A 23 7.79 14.07 -3.35
CA ASN A 23 7.01 14.45 -2.19
C ASN A 23 7.74 13.99 -0.93
N CYS A 24 8.29 14.94 -0.22
CA CYS A 24 9.13 14.72 0.96
C CYS A 24 8.49 15.38 2.18
N PHE A 25 8.44 14.67 3.29
CA PHE A 25 8.00 15.19 4.59
C PHE A 25 8.51 14.29 5.72
N ASN A 26 8.49 14.81 6.94
CA ASN A 26 8.87 14.04 8.11
C ASN A 26 7.99 12.80 8.28
N ASN A 27 8.54 11.78 8.92
CA ASN A 27 7.97 10.46 9.06
C ASN A 27 6.74 10.44 9.99
N ASP A 28 5.76 11.30 9.67
CA ASP A 28 4.49 11.42 10.35
C ASP A 28 3.35 11.25 9.35
N MET A 29 2.63 10.13 9.45
CA MET A 29 1.52 9.81 8.56
C MET A 29 0.36 10.80 8.66
N LEU A 30 0.26 11.58 9.76
CA LEU A 30 -0.75 12.62 9.91
C LEU A 30 -0.60 13.71 8.85
N ILE A 31 0.63 14.06 8.49
CA ILE A 31 0.93 15.06 7.44
C ILE A 31 0.35 14.63 6.10
N THR A 32 0.50 13.36 5.75
CA THR A 32 -0.03 12.79 4.49
C THR A 32 -1.54 12.87 4.39
N LEU A 33 -2.23 12.69 5.52
CA LEU A 33 -3.70 12.71 5.56
C LEU A 33 -4.26 14.13 5.62
N ILE A 34 -3.65 15.01 6.42
CA ILE A 34 -4.16 16.37 6.62
C ILE A 34 -3.96 17.25 5.39
N LYS A 35 -2.84 17.09 4.68
CA LYS A 35 -2.57 17.92 3.50
C LYS A 35 -3.69 17.84 2.44
N PRO A 36 -4.12 16.68 1.92
CA PRO A 36 -5.25 16.62 1.00
C PRO A 36 -6.57 17.07 1.63
N LEU A 37 -6.82 16.74 2.91
CA LEU A 37 -8.03 17.18 3.59
C LEU A 37 -8.10 18.70 3.75
N SER A 38 -6.96 19.36 3.93
CA SER A 38 -6.91 20.83 4.02
C SER A 38 -7.34 21.52 2.73
N PHE A 39 -7.08 20.92 1.57
CA PHE A 39 -7.58 21.43 0.27
C PHE A 39 -9.08 21.24 0.11
N ILE A 40 -9.63 20.10 0.56
CA ILE A 40 -11.06 19.77 0.40
C ILE A 40 -11.91 20.60 1.36
N TYR A 41 -11.50 20.72 2.60
CA TYR A 41 -12.27 21.31 3.69
C TYR A 41 -11.81 22.71 4.12
N ASN A 42 -10.86 23.32 3.39
CA ASN A 42 -10.28 24.63 3.71
C ASN A 42 -9.78 24.72 5.18
N ILE A 43 -9.21 23.63 5.69
CA ILE A 43 -8.66 23.53 7.04
C ILE A 43 -7.32 24.24 7.04
N LYS A 44 -7.08 25.09 8.06
CA LYS A 44 -5.77 25.71 8.24
C LYS A 44 -4.69 24.64 8.39
N PRO A 45 -3.57 24.72 7.65
CA PRO A 45 -2.50 23.76 7.77
C PRO A 45 -1.98 23.72 9.21
N LEU A 46 -1.74 22.51 9.71
CA LEU A 46 -1.10 22.34 11.02
C LEU A 46 0.28 23.00 10.98
N LYS A 47 0.52 23.90 11.92
CA LYS A 47 1.88 24.38 12.19
C LYS A 47 2.62 23.27 12.91
N ILE A 48 3.26 22.39 12.17
CA ILE A 48 4.15 21.38 12.72
C ILE A 48 5.52 22.07 12.82
N ASN A 49 6.06 22.20 14.03
CA ASN A 49 7.42 22.67 14.25
C ASN A 49 8.39 21.58 13.77
N ASN A 50 8.70 21.59 12.49
CA ASN A 50 9.61 20.63 11.89
C ASN A 50 10.87 21.36 11.45
N ASN A 51 11.99 20.92 11.94
CA ASN A 51 13.29 21.26 11.40
C ASN A 51 13.47 20.49 10.08
N TYR A 52 12.95 21.04 8.98
CA TYR A 52 13.08 20.46 7.63
C TYR A 52 14.53 20.25 7.18
N LEU A 53 15.48 20.84 7.90
CA LEU A 53 16.91 20.81 7.60
C LEU A 53 17.66 19.66 8.28
N ASP A 54 16.99 18.79 9.02
CA ASP A 54 17.66 17.65 9.66
C ASP A 54 18.03 16.53 8.68
N VAL A 55 17.43 16.53 7.49
CA VAL A 55 17.76 15.56 6.44
C VAL A 55 18.96 16.09 5.63
N LYS A 56 20.15 15.73 6.06
CA LYS A 56 21.41 16.13 5.38
C LYS A 56 21.68 15.35 4.10
N ASN A 57 21.23 14.10 4.02
CA ASN A 57 21.42 13.22 2.88
C ASN A 57 20.17 12.41 2.58
N LEU A 58 19.84 12.23 1.31
CA LEU A 58 18.81 11.31 0.84
C LEU A 58 19.48 10.17 0.08
N SER A 59 19.27 8.95 0.54
CA SER A 59 19.76 7.75 -0.15
C SER A 59 18.59 7.01 -0.81
N LEU A 60 18.64 6.94 -2.14
CA LEU A 60 17.70 6.15 -2.94
C LEU A 60 18.39 4.89 -3.42
N ILE A 61 17.92 3.74 -2.97
CA ILE A 61 18.53 2.45 -3.25
C ILE A 61 17.56 1.61 -4.06
N VAL A 62 18.05 1.03 -5.16
CA VAL A 62 17.29 0.00 -5.88
C VAL A 62 17.28 -1.27 -5.04
N PRO A 63 16.10 -1.81 -4.65
CA PRO A 63 16.04 -3.03 -3.85
C PRO A 63 16.60 -4.22 -4.64
N LYS A 64 17.33 -5.09 -3.95
CA LYS A 64 17.71 -6.39 -4.53
C LYS A 64 16.49 -7.31 -4.45
N ASP A 65 16.13 -7.98 -5.54
CA ASP A 65 14.92 -8.81 -5.70
C ASP A 65 14.78 -9.89 -4.62
N ASN A 66 15.89 -10.41 -4.11
CA ASN A 66 15.87 -11.48 -3.11
C ASN A 66 15.50 -11.02 -1.69
N ARG A 67 15.52 -9.72 -1.40
CA ARG A 67 15.24 -9.20 -0.06
C ARG A 67 13.74 -9.06 0.23
N PHE A 68 12.97 -8.69 -0.79
CA PHE A 68 11.52 -8.46 -0.66
C PHE A 68 10.78 -9.20 -1.77
N LYS A 69 10.10 -10.27 -1.43
CA LYS A 69 9.37 -11.12 -2.40
C LYS A 69 8.31 -10.36 -3.20
N ILE A 70 7.78 -9.24 -2.68
CA ILE A 70 6.79 -8.42 -3.40
C ILE A 70 7.28 -7.98 -4.78
N PHE A 71 8.59 -7.74 -4.94
CA PHE A 71 9.16 -7.32 -6.23
C PHE A 71 9.10 -8.43 -7.29
N LYS A 72 9.12 -9.70 -6.88
CA LYS A 72 8.92 -10.83 -7.78
C LYS A 72 7.55 -10.78 -8.46
N TYR A 73 6.53 -10.34 -7.74
CA TYR A 73 5.14 -10.28 -8.21
C TYR A 73 4.74 -8.91 -8.77
N TYR A 74 5.66 -7.94 -8.80
CA TYR A 74 5.35 -6.58 -9.22
C TYR A 74 4.64 -6.49 -10.57
N ASN A 75 5.16 -7.17 -11.60
CA ASN A 75 4.60 -7.13 -12.95
C ASN A 75 3.21 -7.78 -13.06
N GLU A 76 2.83 -8.63 -12.10
CA GLU A 76 1.50 -9.21 -11.98
C GLU A 76 0.58 -8.24 -11.23
N ILE A 77 1.03 -7.72 -10.10
CA ILE A 77 0.25 -6.81 -9.23
C ILE A 77 -0.13 -5.52 -9.94
N ILE A 78 0.74 -4.91 -10.73
CA ILE A 78 0.43 -3.67 -11.46
C ILE A 78 -0.64 -3.85 -12.55
N LYS A 79 -0.92 -5.09 -12.95
CA LYS A 79 -1.95 -5.43 -13.94
C LYS A 79 -3.29 -5.80 -13.29
N PHE A 80 -3.36 -5.82 -11.98
CA PHE A 80 -4.59 -6.15 -11.26
C PHE A 80 -5.70 -5.19 -11.67
N ASP A 81 -6.83 -5.75 -12.01
CA ASP A 81 -8.05 -4.99 -12.19
C ASP A 81 -8.61 -4.51 -10.84
N HIS A 82 -9.67 -3.73 -10.87
CA HIS A 82 -10.27 -3.17 -9.67
C HIS A 82 -10.74 -4.23 -8.65
N TYR A 83 -11.22 -5.35 -9.14
CA TYR A 83 -11.63 -6.50 -8.30
C TYR A 83 -10.43 -7.13 -7.58
N GLU A 84 -9.35 -7.38 -8.32
CA GLU A 84 -8.12 -7.97 -7.79
C GLU A 84 -7.41 -7.04 -6.81
N GLN A 85 -7.47 -5.72 -7.03
CA GLN A 85 -6.94 -4.73 -6.09
C GLN A 85 -7.68 -4.75 -4.74
N ILE A 86 -9.01 -4.86 -4.76
CA ILE A 86 -9.81 -4.98 -3.53
C ILE A 86 -9.52 -6.31 -2.82
N LEU A 87 -9.43 -7.40 -3.56
CA LEU A 87 -9.04 -8.70 -3.01
C LEU A 87 -7.65 -8.64 -2.37
N PHE A 88 -6.68 -8.06 -3.06
CA PHE A 88 -5.32 -7.89 -2.53
C PHE A 88 -5.34 -7.16 -1.19
N MET A 89 -6.09 -6.06 -1.08
CA MET A 89 -6.22 -5.31 0.17
C MET A 89 -6.79 -6.17 1.32
N ILE A 90 -7.86 -6.92 1.07
CA ILE A 90 -8.53 -7.73 2.11
C ILE A 90 -7.64 -8.90 2.53
N ILE A 91 -7.05 -9.61 1.57
CA ILE A 91 -6.21 -10.76 1.82
C ILE A 91 -4.91 -10.34 2.52
N ASN A 92 -4.36 -9.17 2.17
CA ASN A 92 -3.21 -8.62 2.87
C ASN A 92 -3.50 -8.37 4.36
N ASN A 93 -4.69 -7.84 4.70
CA ASN A 93 -5.09 -7.70 6.10
C ASN A 93 -5.21 -9.06 6.81
N SER A 94 -5.73 -10.08 6.14
CA SER A 94 -5.79 -11.44 6.69
C SER A 94 -4.38 -12.02 6.90
N ALA A 95 -3.50 -11.89 5.90
CA ALA A 95 -2.12 -12.34 6.00
C ALA A 95 -1.36 -11.65 7.15
N HIS A 96 -1.61 -10.35 7.37
CA HIS A 96 -1.05 -9.60 8.48
C HIS A 96 -1.50 -10.18 9.83
N ASN A 97 -2.79 -10.49 9.98
CA ASN A 97 -3.32 -11.10 11.21
C ASN A 97 -2.73 -12.50 11.45
N LEU A 98 -2.56 -13.31 10.40
CA LEU A 98 -1.90 -14.61 10.47
C LEU A 98 -0.44 -14.47 10.91
N TYR A 99 0.27 -13.49 10.38
CA TYR A 99 1.65 -13.19 10.78
C TYR A 99 1.73 -12.78 12.26
N LEU A 100 0.87 -11.87 12.72
CA LEU A 100 0.85 -11.42 14.12
C LEU A 100 0.48 -12.55 15.10
N SER A 101 -0.30 -13.53 14.64
CA SER A 101 -0.66 -14.71 15.43
C SER A 101 0.33 -15.88 15.29
N ASN A 102 1.50 -15.65 14.66
CA ASN A 102 2.54 -16.64 14.40
C ASN A 102 2.08 -17.86 13.56
N LYS A 103 1.03 -17.70 12.75
CA LYS A 103 0.53 -18.74 11.83
C LYS A 103 1.11 -18.62 10.42
N LEU A 104 1.78 -17.50 10.10
CA LEU A 104 2.42 -17.23 8.81
C LEU A 104 3.77 -16.57 9.04
N ASN A 105 4.81 -16.97 8.29
CA ASN A 105 6.10 -16.29 8.33
C ASN A 105 6.09 -15.03 7.45
N TYR A 106 6.91 -14.04 7.81
CA TYR A 106 7.06 -12.80 7.04
C TYR A 106 7.34 -13.06 5.54
N ASN A 107 8.26 -13.98 5.26
CA ASN A 107 8.65 -14.29 3.88
C ASN A 107 7.54 -14.96 3.06
N ASP A 108 6.50 -15.48 3.69
CA ASP A 108 5.42 -16.22 3.02
C ASP A 108 4.17 -15.36 2.81
N ILE A 109 4.13 -14.14 3.37
CA ILE A 109 2.98 -13.22 3.27
C ILE A 109 2.57 -13.00 1.81
N VAL A 110 3.52 -12.63 0.95
CA VAL A 110 3.21 -12.27 -0.44
C VAL A 110 2.80 -13.51 -1.24
N ASP A 111 3.47 -14.63 -1.06
CA ASP A 111 3.12 -15.90 -1.70
C ASP A 111 1.71 -16.34 -1.30
N TYR A 112 1.36 -16.21 0.00
CA TYR A 112 0.01 -16.47 0.50
C TYR A 112 -1.03 -15.57 -0.18
N ILE A 113 -0.79 -14.26 -0.26
CA ILE A 113 -1.71 -13.31 -0.90
C ILE A 113 -1.95 -13.68 -2.37
N MET A 114 -0.88 -13.94 -3.12
CA MET A 114 -0.97 -14.26 -4.55
C MET A 114 -1.68 -15.60 -4.79
N LEU A 115 -1.49 -16.57 -3.90
CA LEU A 115 -2.19 -17.85 -3.96
C LEU A 115 -3.68 -17.71 -3.65
N GLU A 116 -4.02 -16.92 -2.64
CA GLU A 116 -5.42 -16.70 -2.26
C GLU A 116 -6.19 -15.92 -3.35
N ILE A 117 -5.58 -14.90 -3.97
CA ILE A 117 -6.20 -14.17 -5.10
C ILE A 117 -6.57 -15.15 -6.24
N LYS A 118 -5.69 -16.10 -6.56
CA LYS A 118 -5.94 -17.10 -7.61
C LYS A 118 -7.10 -18.05 -7.30
N LYS A 119 -7.44 -18.25 -6.03
CA LYS A 119 -8.61 -19.05 -5.63
C LYS A 119 -9.95 -18.35 -5.91
N HIS A 120 -9.95 -17.01 -5.93
CA HIS A 120 -11.15 -16.22 -6.19
C HIS A 120 -11.33 -15.97 -7.69
N GLN A 121 -11.78 -17.02 -8.44
CA GLN A 121 -11.94 -16.94 -9.90
C GLN A 121 -13.20 -16.20 -10.36
N ILE A 122 -14.19 -16.04 -9.49
CA ILE A 122 -15.47 -15.39 -9.82
C ILE A 122 -15.34 -13.90 -9.58
N LYS A 123 -15.44 -13.11 -10.65
CA LYS A 123 -15.41 -11.65 -10.58
C LYS A 123 -16.82 -11.11 -10.33
N ASP A 124 -17.05 -10.56 -9.17
CA ASP A 124 -18.27 -9.82 -8.87
C ASP A 124 -18.29 -8.48 -9.63
N ASN A 125 -19.48 -8.03 -10.02
CA ASN A 125 -19.65 -6.74 -10.70
C ASN A 125 -19.59 -5.59 -9.68
N LEU A 126 -18.39 -5.01 -9.47
CA LEU A 126 -18.14 -3.97 -8.47
C LEU A 126 -18.31 -2.55 -9.07
N ARG A 127 -19.53 -2.23 -9.56
CA ARG A 127 -19.80 -0.92 -10.21
C ARG A 127 -20.33 0.17 -9.27
N SER A 128 -20.71 -0.16 -8.06
CA SER A 128 -21.23 0.80 -7.08
C SER A 128 -20.53 0.65 -5.73
N ILE A 129 -20.54 1.72 -4.93
CA ILE A 129 -20.01 1.71 -3.56
C ILE A 129 -20.66 0.59 -2.76
N ASP A 130 -21.99 0.43 -2.85
CA ASP A 130 -22.72 -0.61 -2.13
C ASP A 130 -22.28 -2.02 -2.53
N SER A 131 -22.04 -2.27 -3.84
CA SER A 131 -21.55 -3.57 -4.30
C SER A 131 -20.14 -3.84 -3.78
N ILE A 132 -19.28 -2.83 -3.74
CA ILE A 132 -17.92 -2.93 -3.18
C ILE A 132 -17.98 -3.24 -1.68
N LEU A 133 -18.78 -2.52 -0.90
CA LEU A 133 -18.91 -2.72 0.54
C LEU A 133 -19.48 -4.11 0.88
N LYS A 134 -20.49 -4.57 0.14
CA LYS A 134 -21.03 -5.94 0.29
C LYS A 134 -19.96 -7.00 -0.02
N PHE A 135 -19.19 -6.79 -1.09
CA PHE A 135 -18.12 -7.69 -1.46
C PHE A 135 -17.03 -7.74 -0.36
N ILE A 136 -16.56 -6.58 0.11
CA ILE A 136 -15.60 -6.49 1.22
C ILE A 136 -16.10 -7.23 2.45
N SER A 137 -17.38 -7.04 2.83
CA SER A 137 -18.00 -7.72 3.97
C SER A 137 -18.03 -9.24 3.79
N LYS A 138 -18.43 -9.73 2.61
CA LYS A 138 -18.47 -11.15 2.25
C LYS A 138 -17.09 -11.81 2.37
N ILE A 139 -16.07 -11.19 1.77
CA ILE A 139 -14.72 -11.74 1.76
C ILE A 139 -14.07 -11.67 3.16
N ASN A 140 -14.25 -10.58 3.90
CA ASN A 140 -13.79 -10.48 5.27
C ASN A 140 -14.39 -11.56 6.18
N LYS A 141 -15.69 -11.88 6.01
CA LYS A 141 -16.35 -12.97 6.75
C LYS A 141 -15.71 -14.32 6.43
N TYR A 142 -15.42 -14.59 5.14
CA TYR A 142 -14.75 -15.82 4.72
C TYR A 142 -13.40 -15.99 5.41
N TYR A 143 -12.56 -14.95 5.44
CA TYR A 143 -11.25 -15.03 6.07
C TYR A 143 -11.31 -15.06 7.60
N LYS A 144 -12.31 -14.43 8.24
CA LYS A 144 -12.50 -14.52 9.70
C LYS A 144 -12.92 -15.92 10.18
N SER A 145 -13.67 -16.66 9.36
CA SER A 145 -14.13 -18.00 9.71
C SER A 145 -13.09 -19.10 9.45
N ASN A 146 -12.04 -18.79 8.67
CA ASN A 146 -11.02 -19.77 8.26
C ASN A 146 -9.62 -19.48 8.87
N VAL A 147 -9.50 -18.52 9.78
CA VAL A 147 -8.31 -18.16 10.54
C VAL A 147 -8.48 -18.51 12.00
#